data_73568e275d5494c9da714a7a98a8bb3e
#
_entry.id   73568e275d5494c9da714a7a98a8bb3e
#
_cell.length_a   1.000
_cell.length_b   1.000
_cell.length_c   1.000
_cell.angle_alpha   90.00
_cell.angle_beta   90.00
_cell.angle_gamma   90.00
#
_symmetry.space_group_name_H-M   'P 1'
#
loop_
_entity.id
_entity.type
_entity.pdbx_description
1 polymer ?
#
loop_
_entity_poly.entity_id
_entity_poly.type
_entity_poly.pdbx_seq_one_letter_code
_entity_poly.pdbx_strand_id
1 'polypeptide(L)'
;MYIQVDERKRTDVLSTTYYQDNSDNLDDRLEQFVQSPVFDKKYSFDGELGAIYTPQRTILRLWAPTALSVEVIVYESLYRKEKKRHTMGKGGRGTHELIMIGDYAETAYKYAITFPDGKVVETVDPYSYATTANGERSVILDIFNTNPKKWGPRLEPIASPVDAIIYELHIRDFTISPTSGVTNKGKFLGVVEEGTLSVNGDRTGLDYLKELGVSHVQILPMADFCTVNELKPLEQYNWGYDPQNFNVPEGSYATNPYQPEVRILEMKEMIQGLHDAGIRVIMDVVYNHVYLPKLHALEKTVPGYYFRKNADGTLSNGTGVGNDTASERYMMRKYIIDSITYWAKNFHMDGFRFDLMGIHDVETMNEIRIALDAIDPSIIVLGEGWNLNTNLPPSEKAVQQNADRMPGVAHFNDA
;
A
#
# COMPACT_ATOMS: atom_id res chain seq x y z
N MET A 1 38.10 -4.86 -6.57
CA MET A 1 38.30 -5.90 -7.59
C MET A 1 37.00 -5.95 -8.40
N TYR A 2 36.97 -5.24 -9.52
CA TYR A 2 35.80 -5.20 -10.42
C TYR A 2 35.80 -6.47 -11.25
N ILE A 3 34.79 -7.31 -11.11
CA ILE A 3 34.55 -8.41 -12.03
C ILE A 3 33.76 -7.82 -13.20
N GLN A 4 34.44 -7.60 -14.31
CA GLN A 4 33.78 -7.36 -15.59
C GLN A 4 33.01 -8.62 -15.98
N VAL A 5 31.67 -8.56 -15.88
CA VAL A 5 30.80 -9.62 -16.39
C VAL A 5 30.67 -9.41 -17.89
N ASP A 6 31.11 -10.39 -18.66
CA ASP A 6 31.05 -10.42 -20.12
C ASP A 6 29.60 -10.23 -20.60
N GLU A 7 29.34 -9.18 -21.35
CA GLU A 7 28.02 -8.84 -21.88
C GLU A 7 27.39 -9.96 -22.72
N ARG A 8 28.18 -10.83 -23.30
CA ARG A 8 27.75 -12.00 -24.07
C ARG A 8 27.08 -13.09 -23.22
N LYS A 9 27.38 -13.16 -21.92
CA LYS A 9 26.72 -14.11 -21.00
C LYS A 9 25.36 -13.61 -20.48
N ARG A 10 25.03 -12.34 -20.69
CA ARG A 10 23.72 -11.78 -20.32
C ARG A 10 22.59 -12.22 -21.25
N THR A 11 22.90 -12.42 -22.52
CA THR A 11 21.97 -13.00 -23.50
C THR A 11 21.67 -14.46 -23.16
N ASP A 12 22.61 -15.19 -22.59
CA ASP A 12 22.46 -16.63 -22.31
C ASP A 12 21.48 -16.95 -21.16
N VAL A 13 21.25 -16.05 -20.21
CA VAL A 13 20.33 -16.30 -19.08
C VAL A 13 18.85 -16.18 -19.51
N LEU A 14 18.58 -15.41 -20.54
CA LEU A 14 17.29 -15.39 -21.24
C LEU A 14 17.23 -16.41 -22.38
N SER A 15 18.38 -16.92 -22.85
CA SER A 15 18.49 -17.67 -24.11
C SER A 15 18.46 -19.20 -24.01
N THR A 16 18.75 -19.80 -22.86
CA THR A 16 19.08 -21.24 -22.87
C THR A 16 17.91 -22.21 -22.70
N THR A 17 16.69 -21.77 -22.45
CA THR A 17 15.58 -22.73 -22.29
C THR A 17 14.29 -22.39 -23.07
N TYR A 18 14.19 -21.23 -23.69
CA TYR A 18 12.97 -20.78 -24.38
C TYR A 18 13.14 -20.33 -25.82
N TYR A 19 14.34 -20.43 -26.40
CA TYR A 19 14.69 -19.87 -27.71
C TYR A 19 14.72 -20.90 -28.85
N GLN A 20 13.70 -21.76 -28.95
CA GLN A 20 13.60 -22.65 -30.12
C GLN A 20 12.30 -22.50 -30.93
N ASP A 21 11.51 -21.45 -30.71
CA ASP A 21 10.32 -21.20 -31.53
C ASP A 21 10.34 -19.80 -32.16
N ASN A 22 10.05 -19.75 -33.45
CA ASN A 22 10.13 -18.60 -34.35
C ASN A 22 8.96 -17.62 -34.13
N SER A 23 8.84 -16.95 -33.00
CA SER A 23 7.92 -15.83 -32.84
C SER A 23 8.70 -14.51 -32.83
N ASP A 24 8.25 -13.57 -33.64
CA ASP A 24 8.97 -12.34 -34.02
C ASP A 24 8.95 -11.22 -32.94
N ASN A 25 8.53 -11.47 -31.69
CA ASN A 25 8.42 -10.42 -30.70
C ASN A 25 9.15 -10.76 -29.40
N LEU A 26 10.29 -10.11 -29.14
CA LEU A 26 11.08 -10.25 -27.92
C LEU A 26 10.29 -9.78 -26.69
N ASP A 27 9.43 -8.78 -26.86
CA ASP A 27 8.62 -8.19 -25.79
C ASP A 27 7.57 -9.18 -25.30
N ASP A 28 6.89 -9.91 -26.20
CA ASP A 28 5.89 -10.92 -25.86
C ASP A 28 6.48 -12.09 -25.06
N ARG A 29 7.71 -12.49 -25.40
CA ARG A 29 8.42 -13.57 -24.70
C ARG A 29 8.85 -13.14 -23.30
N LEU A 30 9.33 -11.90 -23.16
CA LEU A 30 9.69 -11.36 -21.86
C LEU A 30 8.44 -11.26 -20.95
N GLU A 31 7.33 -10.82 -21.52
CA GLU A 31 6.08 -10.73 -20.80
C GLU A 31 5.56 -12.10 -20.34
N GLN A 32 5.54 -13.11 -21.24
CA GLN A 32 5.18 -14.49 -20.89
C GLN A 32 6.08 -15.06 -19.80
N PHE A 33 7.40 -14.79 -19.87
CA PHE A 33 8.34 -15.23 -18.85
C PHE A 33 8.06 -14.56 -17.51
N VAL A 34 7.86 -13.24 -17.50
CA VAL A 34 7.54 -12.46 -16.28
C VAL A 34 6.28 -12.98 -15.59
N GLN A 35 5.31 -13.50 -16.35
CA GLN A 35 4.07 -14.06 -15.82
C GLN A 35 4.15 -15.54 -15.43
N SER A 36 5.28 -16.19 -15.68
CA SER A 36 5.41 -17.62 -15.41
C SER A 36 5.80 -17.94 -13.96
N PRO A 37 5.42 -19.12 -13.44
CA PRO A 37 5.90 -19.59 -12.13
C PRO A 37 7.44 -19.74 -12.06
N VAL A 38 8.09 -19.88 -13.23
CA VAL A 38 9.57 -19.94 -13.32
C VAL A 38 10.20 -18.61 -12.95
N PHE A 39 9.54 -17.50 -13.25
CA PHE A 39 9.98 -16.17 -12.85
C PHE A 39 9.95 -16.01 -11.34
N ASP A 40 8.85 -16.37 -10.68
CA ASP A 40 8.75 -16.33 -9.22
C ASP A 40 9.82 -17.22 -8.56
N LYS A 41 9.94 -18.48 -9.00
CA LYS A 41 10.98 -19.39 -8.48
C LYS A 41 12.40 -18.80 -8.58
N LYS A 42 12.68 -18.03 -9.62
CA LYS A 42 14.00 -17.44 -9.87
C LYS A 42 14.24 -16.14 -9.10
N TYR A 43 13.22 -15.31 -8.98
CA TYR A 43 13.37 -13.93 -8.54
C TYR A 43 12.61 -13.57 -7.27
N SER A 44 11.79 -14.46 -6.68
CA SER A 44 11.16 -14.19 -5.38
C SER A 44 12.22 -13.80 -4.33
N PHE A 45 11.90 -12.79 -3.54
CA PHE A 45 12.80 -12.19 -2.55
C PHE A 45 12.06 -11.95 -1.23
N ASP A 46 12.55 -12.54 -0.16
CA ASP A 46 11.90 -12.50 1.17
C ASP A 46 12.40 -11.37 2.07
N GLY A 47 13.46 -10.68 1.64
CA GLY A 47 14.05 -9.61 2.46
C GLY A 47 13.25 -8.31 2.42
N GLU A 48 13.67 -7.38 3.26
CA GLU A 48 13.12 -6.02 3.30
C GLU A 48 13.38 -5.26 2.00
N LEU A 49 12.37 -4.51 1.52
CA LEU A 49 12.42 -3.63 0.35
C LEU A 49 12.10 -2.18 0.78
N GLY A 50 12.41 -1.22 -0.08
CA GLY A 50 12.20 0.19 0.19
C GLY A 50 13.39 0.86 0.87
N ALA A 51 13.11 1.92 1.63
CA ALA A 51 14.11 2.68 2.39
C ALA A 51 14.24 2.13 3.82
N ILE A 52 15.31 1.38 4.06
CA ILE A 52 15.65 0.83 5.37
C ILE A 52 16.58 1.84 6.05
N TYR A 53 15.98 2.68 6.89
CA TYR A 53 16.64 3.83 7.48
C TYR A 53 17.16 3.56 8.90
N THR A 54 18.34 4.09 9.17
CA THR A 54 18.86 4.40 10.50
C THR A 54 19.61 5.75 10.45
N PRO A 55 19.83 6.46 11.58
CA PRO A 55 20.61 7.71 11.58
C PRO A 55 22.05 7.56 11.06
N GLN A 56 22.60 6.34 11.05
CA GLN A 56 23.98 6.07 10.60
C GLN A 56 24.03 5.70 9.12
N ARG A 57 22.96 5.15 8.57
CA ARG A 57 22.88 4.75 7.16
C ARG A 57 21.46 4.54 6.69
N THR A 58 21.25 4.68 5.40
CA THR A 58 20.03 4.23 4.70
C THR A 58 20.41 3.20 3.65
N ILE A 59 19.68 2.08 3.60
CA ILE A 59 19.75 1.11 2.50
C ILE A 59 18.49 1.32 1.66
N LEU A 60 18.67 1.71 0.41
CA LEU A 60 17.58 1.70 -0.58
C LEU A 60 17.65 0.39 -1.33
N ARG A 61 16.57 -0.39 -1.30
CA ARG A 61 16.49 -1.69 -1.96
C ARG A 61 15.23 -1.80 -2.81
N LEU A 62 15.42 -1.98 -4.10
CA LEU A 62 14.36 -2.11 -5.09
C LEU A 62 14.39 -3.50 -5.72
N TRP A 63 13.25 -4.18 -5.80
CA TRP A 63 13.10 -5.39 -6.58
C TRP A 63 12.68 -5.03 -8.01
N ALA A 64 13.61 -5.19 -8.95
CA ALA A 64 13.43 -4.86 -10.36
C ALA A 64 14.21 -5.86 -11.24
N PRO A 65 13.83 -7.15 -11.26
CA PRO A 65 14.61 -8.21 -11.93
C PRO A 65 14.71 -8.06 -13.44
N THR A 66 13.79 -7.31 -14.07
CA THR A 66 13.80 -7.04 -15.51
C THR A 66 14.64 -5.81 -15.89
N ALA A 67 15.12 -5.04 -14.90
CA ALA A 67 15.91 -3.84 -15.14
C ALA A 67 17.34 -4.17 -15.59
N LEU A 68 17.84 -3.42 -16.58
CA LEU A 68 19.24 -3.43 -16.95
C LEU A 68 20.09 -2.74 -15.87
N SER A 69 19.65 -1.56 -15.42
CA SER A 69 20.26 -0.79 -14.33
C SER A 69 19.21 0.06 -13.62
N VAL A 70 19.51 0.46 -12.38
CA VAL A 70 18.69 1.37 -11.58
C VAL A 70 19.58 2.45 -10.99
N GLU A 71 19.11 3.69 -11.03
CA GLU A 71 19.70 4.82 -10.36
C GLU A 71 18.72 5.39 -9.32
N VAL A 72 19.25 5.87 -8.21
CA VAL A 72 18.50 6.69 -7.24
C VAL A 72 18.72 8.16 -7.59
N ILE A 73 17.64 8.88 -7.79
CA ILE A 73 17.63 10.34 -7.95
C ILE A 73 17.39 10.94 -6.57
N VAL A 74 18.38 11.62 -6.02
CA VAL A 74 18.27 12.33 -4.73
C VAL A 74 18.02 13.80 -5.00
N TYR A 75 17.05 14.37 -4.29
CA TYR A 75 16.67 15.77 -4.43
C TYR A 75 17.35 16.67 -3.37
N GLU A 76 17.51 17.94 -3.70
CA GLU A 76 18.16 18.94 -2.84
C GLU A 76 17.29 19.26 -1.60
N SER A 77 16.00 19.17 -1.74
CA SER A 77 14.98 19.18 -0.69
C SER A 77 13.70 18.55 -1.22
N LEU A 78 12.66 18.45 -0.38
CA LEU A 78 11.39 17.81 -0.72
C LEU A 78 10.80 18.32 -2.06
N TYR A 79 10.91 19.62 -2.33
CA TYR A 79 10.26 20.28 -3.49
C TYR A 79 11.22 20.99 -4.44
N ARG A 80 12.55 20.86 -4.24
CA ARG A 80 13.53 21.46 -5.14
C ARG A 80 14.01 20.48 -6.20
N LYS A 81 14.88 20.97 -7.10
CA LYS A 81 15.44 20.20 -8.22
C LYS A 81 16.29 19.02 -7.75
N GLU A 82 16.57 18.14 -8.68
CA GLU A 82 17.50 17.04 -8.54
C GLU A 82 18.89 17.55 -8.06
N LYS A 83 19.45 16.85 -7.09
CA LYS A 83 20.79 17.12 -6.56
C LYS A 83 21.82 16.18 -7.16
N LYS A 84 21.52 14.87 -7.17
CA LYS A 84 22.47 13.83 -7.56
C LYS A 84 21.77 12.54 -7.95
N ARG A 85 22.40 11.81 -8.89
CA ARG A 85 22.05 10.42 -9.21
C ARG A 85 23.11 9.46 -8.69
N HIS A 86 22.68 8.32 -8.18
CA HIS A 86 23.55 7.27 -7.69
C HIS A 86 23.14 5.94 -8.33
N THR A 87 24.07 5.29 -8.99
CA THR A 87 23.83 3.95 -9.53
C THR A 87 23.73 2.93 -8.41
N MET A 88 22.70 2.08 -8.45
CA MET A 88 22.52 0.99 -7.51
C MET A 88 23.33 -0.24 -7.92
N GLY A 89 23.89 -0.93 -6.95
CA GLY A 89 24.51 -2.24 -7.17
C GLY A 89 23.43 -3.33 -7.36
N LYS A 90 23.73 -4.35 -8.18
CA LYS A 90 22.86 -5.53 -8.31
C LYS A 90 23.01 -6.42 -7.09
N GLY A 91 21.89 -6.70 -6.45
CA GLY A 91 21.76 -7.68 -5.36
C GLY A 91 21.32 -9.06 -5.85
N GLY A 92 20.96 -9.92 -4.91
CA GLY A 92 20.41 -11.24 -5.21
C GLY A 92 18.94 -11.19 -5.64
N ARG A 93 18.48 -12.22 -6.35
CA ARG A 93 17.05 -12.38 -6.68
C ARG A 93 16.41 -11.20 -7.43
N GLY A 94 17.19 -10.49 -8.25
CA GLY A 94 16.70 -9.35 -9.03
C GLY A 94 16.54 -8.04 -8.24
N THR A 95 17.13 -7.95 -7.04
CA THR A 95 17.18 -6.68 -6.30
C THR A 95 18.29 -5.77 -6.81
N HIS A 96 18.10 -4.47 -6.58
CA HIS A 96 19.11 -3.43 -6.73
C HIS A 96 19.26 -2.70 -5.40
N GLU A 97 20.48 -2.40 -4.97
CA GLU A 97 20.75 -1.84 -3.66
C GLU A 97 21.71 -0.64 -3.72
N LEU A 98 21.44 0.36 -2.88
CA LEU A 98 22.34 1.47 -2.60
C LEU A 98 22.43 1.67 -1.09
N ILE A 99 23.67 1.71 -0.57
CA ILE A 99 23.94 2.06 0.84
C ILE A 99 24.45 3.49 0.88
N MET A 100 23.73 4.35 1.58
CA MET A 100 24.09 5.73 1.82
C MET A 100 24.53 5.88 3.30
N ILE A 101 25.75 6.26 3.53
CA ILE A 101 26.30 6.44 4.89
C ILE A 101 26.02 7.85 5.38
N GLY A 102 25.46 7.96 6.58
CA GLY A 102 25.03 9.20 7.22
C GLY A 102 23.53 9.25 7.41
N ASP A 103 23.06 10.36 7.97
CA ASP A 103 21.64 10.62 8.19
C ASP A 103 21.01 11.21 6.94
N TYR A 104 20.04 10.46 6.38
CA TYR A 104 19.26 10.84 5.19
C TYR A 104 17.77 11.00 5.51
N ALA A 105 17.39 11.16 6.79
CA ALA A 105 16.01 11.52 7.12
C ALA A 105 15.58 12.78 6.34
N GLU A 106 14.31 12.86 6.02
CA GLU A 106 13.67 13.96 5.26
C GLU A 106 14.24 14.17 3.84
N THR A 107 14.94 13.18 3.30
CA THR A 107 15.47 13.23 1.93
C THR A 107 14.46 12.69 0.93
N ALA A 108 14.10 13.51 -0.06
CA ALA A 108 13.25 13.06 -1.18
C ALA A 108 14.07 12.33 -2.24
N TYR A 109 13.50 11.25 -2.80
CA TYR A 109 14.12 10.46 -3.85
C TYR A 109 13.13 9.85 -4.83
N LYS A 110 13.64 9.41 -5.99
CA LYS A 110 12.97 8.56 -6.98
C LYS A 110 13.93 7.52 -7.50
N TYR A 111 13.40 6.52 -8.17
CA TYR A 111 14.21 5.60 -8.99
C TYR A 111 14.13 5.98 -10.47
N ALA A 112 15.24 5.88 -11.17
CA ALA A 112 15.30 5.86 -12.65
C ALA A 112 15.72 4.46 -13.08
N ILE A 113 14.84 3.75 -13.76
CA ILE A 113 14.99 2.35 -14.14
C ILE A 113 15.24 2.28 -15.64
N THR A 114 16.38 1.73 -16.04
CA THR A 114 16.71 1.49 -17.44
C THR A 114 16.41 0.04 -17.79
N PHE A 115 15.60 -0.18 -18.81
CA PHE A 115 15.23 -1.50 -19.33
C PHE A 115 16.11 -1.94 -20.50
N PRO A 116 16.11 -3.24 -20.88
CA PRO A 116 16.93 -3.77 -21.96
C PRO A 116 16.69 -3.12 -23.34
N ASP A 117 15.49 -2.59 -23.59
CA ASP A 117 15.13 -1.84 -24.81
C ASP A 117 15.70 -0.41 -24.83
N GLY A 118 16.41 0.00 -23.76
CA GLY A 118 16.96 1.33 -23.59
C GLY A 118 15.97 2.37 -23.02
N LYS A 119 14.73 1.99 -22.78
CA LYS A 119 13.74 2.87 -22.16
C LYS A 119 14.12 3.16 -20.71
N VAL A 120 14.04 4.43 -20.31
CA VAL A 120 14.23 4.87 -18.92
C VAL A 120 12.91 5.33 -18.36
N VAL A 121 12.54 4.80 -17.17
CA VAL A 121 11.30 5.12 -16.48
C VAL A 121 11.62 5.65 -15.10
N GLU A 122 11.09 6.82 -14.76
CA GLU A 122 11.18 7.36 -13.40
C GLU A 122 9.93 7.01 -12.58
N THR A 123 10.15 6.60 -11.33
CA THR A 123 9.07 6.20 -10.41
C THR A 123 9.41 6.53 -8.96
N VAL A 124 8.37 6.67 -8.14
CA VAL A 124 8.50 6.59 -6.69
C VAL A 124 8.81 5.15 -6.28
N ASP A 125 9.26 4.98 -5.05
CA ASP A 125 9.48 3.66 -4.47
C ASP A 125 8.13 2.98 -4.17
N PRO A 126 7.85 1.79 -4.70
CA PRO A 126 6.62 1.06 -4.36
C PRO A 126 6.45 0.82 -2.85
N TYR A 127 7.55 0.69 -2.12
CA TYR A 127 7.57 0.47 -0.66
C TYR A 127 7.71 1.77 0.15
N SER A 128 7.45 2.93 -0.46
CA SER A 128 7.53 4.21 0.25
C SER A 128 6.50 4.31 1.37
N TYR A 129 6.94 4.70 2.57
CA TYR A 129 6.08 4.98 3.73
C TYR A 129 5.73 6.47 3.85
N ALA A 130 6.41 7.30 3.10
CA ALA A 130 6.19 8.74 3.06
C ALA A 130 6.45 9.28 1.65
N THR A 131 5.62 10.23 1.24
CA THR A 131 5.77 10.95 -0.03
C THR A 131 5.62 12.44 0.17
N THR A 132 6.14 13.23 -0.77
CA THR A 132 5.77 14.64 -0.91
C THR A 132 4.30 14.74 -1.34
N ALA A 133 3.73 15.94 -1.27
CA ALA A 133 2.35 16.19 -1.66
C ALA A 133 2.02 15.59 -3.04
N ASN A 134 0.81 15.04 -3.18
CA ASN A 134 0.30 14.32 -4.36
C ASN A 134 1.13 13.10 -4.77
N GLY A 135 1.86 12.48 -3.85
CA GLY A 135 2.63 11.27 -4.13
C GLY A 135 3.79 11.44 -5.11
N GLU A 136 4.32 12.66 -5.31
CA GLU A 136 5.27 12.93 -6.39
C GLU A 136 6.65 12.34 -6.19
N ARG A 137 7.14 12.27 -4.93
CA ARG A 137 8.45 11.74 -4.57
C ARG A 137 8.35 10.92 -3.30
N SER A 138 9.10 9.85 -3.23
CA SER A 138 9.34 9.12 -1.99
C SER A 138 10.19 9.94 -1.03
N VAL A 139 9.97 9.78 0.27
CA VAL A 139 10.73 10.46 1.31
C VAL A 139 11.24 9.46 2.33
N ILE A 140 12.52 9.54 2.65
CA ILE A 140 13.13 8.76 3.73
C ILE A 140 12.70 9.39 5.05
N LEU A 141 12.02 8.65 5.90
CA LEU A 141 11.63 9.13 7.24
C LEU A 141 12.00 8.11 8.32
N ASP A 142 12.29 8.62 9.50
CA ASP A 142 12.27 7.83 10.72
C ASP A 142 10.82 7.71 11.19
N ILE A 143 10.21 6.57 10.93
CA ILE A 143 8.81 6.31 11.28
C ILE A 143 8.54 6.38 12.79
N PHE A 144 9.56 6.13 13.63
CA PHE A 144 9.43 6.20 15.09
C PHE A 144 9.34 7.64 15.59
N ASN A 145 9.98 8.59 14.89
CA ASN A 145 9.88 10.01 15.21
C ASN A 145 8.50 10.60 14.86
N THR A 146 7.64 9.86 14.17
CA THR A 146 6.26 10.25 13.87
C THR A 146 5.25 9.74 14.90
N ASN A 147 5.69 9.16 16.01
CA ASN A 147 4.77 8.71 17.06
C ASN A 147 4.26 9.90 17.90
N PRO A 148 2.96 9.95 18.22
CA PRO A 148 2.42 10.91 19.17
C PRO A 148 3.12 10.84 20.53
N LYS A 149 3.16 11.95 21.25
CA LYS A 149 3.80 12.01 22.59
C LYS A 149 3.23 10.99 23.59
N LYS A 150 1.96 10.60 23.42
CA LYS A 150 1.25 9.64 24.26
C LYS A 150 0.97 8.32 23.49
N TRP A 151 1.83 7.97 22.51
CA TRP A 151 1.64 6.74 21.75
C TRP A 151 1.67 5.53 22.67
N GLY A 152 0.48 5.03 22.98
CA GLY A 152 0.25 3.92 23.92
C GLY A 152 0.34 2.54 23.26
N PRO A 153 0.14 1.47 24.02
CA PRO A 153 -0.06 0.13 23.47
C PRO A 153 -1.39 0.04 22.71
N ARG A 154 -1.57 -1.04 21.98
CA ARG A 154 -2.89 -1.40 21.40
C ARG A 154 -3.93 -1.53 22.50
N LEU A 155 -5.20 -1.36 22.14
CA LEU A 155 -6.31 -1.66 23.07
C LEU A 155 -6.37 -3.17 23.37
N GLU A 156 -6.80 -3.50 24.59
CA GLU A 156 -7.14 -4.89 24.93
C GLU A 156 -8.23 -5.41 23.99
N PRO A 157 -8.15 -6.68 23.56
CA PRO A 157 -9.13 -7.24 22.64
C PRO A 157 -10.54 -7.25 23.22
N ILE A 158 -11.56 -7.20 22.36
CA ILE A 158 -12.95 -7.54 22.75
C ILE A 158 -13.07 -9.05 23.02
N ALA A 159 -14.07 -9.44 23.78
CA ALA A 159 -14.24 -10.83 24.21
C ALA A 159 -14.40 -11.81 23.03
N SER A 160 -15.10 -11.38 21.97
CA SER A 160 -15.27 -12.15 20.74
C SER A 160 -15.44 -11.21 19.54
N PRO A 161 -14.88 -11.54 18.35
CA PRO A 161 -15.09 -10.74 17.15
C PRO A 161 -16.56 -10.56 16.75
N VAL A 162 -17.44 -11.48 17.12
CA VAL A 162 -18.90 -11.37 16.85
C VAL A 162 -19.61 -10.33 17.76
N ASP A 163 -18.94 -9.84 18.81
CA ASP A 163 -19.43 -8.76 19.64
C ASP A 163 -19.09 -7.37 19.10
N ALA A 164 -18.36 -7.30 17.98
CA ALA A 164 -17.99 -6.04 17.34
C ALA A 164 -19.22 -5.33 16.78
N ILE A 165 -19.42 -4.08 17.21
CA ILE A 165 -20.34 -3.14 16.58
C ILE A 165 -19.49 -2.17 15.79
N ILE A 166 -19.59 -2.25 14.47
CA ILE A 166 -18.73 -1.53 13.53
C ILE A 166 -19.53 -0.37 12.91
N TYR A 167 -19.01 0.84 13.03
CA TYR A 167 -19.53 2.03 12.36
C TYR A 167 -18.60 2.45 11.24
N GLU A 168 -19.09 2.47 10.01
CA GLU A 168 -18.32 2.94 8.86
C GLU A 168 -18.37 4.45 8.74
N LEU A 169 -17.23 5.09 8.54
CA LEU A 169 -17.12 6.52 8.32
C LEU A 169 -16.06 6.88 7.27
N HIS A 170 -16.28 8.03 6.63
CA HIS A 170 -15.31 8.69 5.74
C HIS A 170 -14.76 9.92 6.46
N ILE A 171 -13.43 10.07 6.55
CA ILE A 171 -12.77 11.13 7.35
C ILE A 171 -13.29 12.51 7.00
N ARG A 172 -13.37 12.83 5.70
CA ARG A 172 -13.85 14.12 5.23
C ARG A 172 -15.33 14.33 5.61
N ASP A 173 -16.19 13.39 5.24
CA ASP A 173 -17.63 13.55 5.35
C ASP A 173 -18.10 13.55 6.81
N PHE A 174 -17.40 12.87 7.68
CA PHE A 174 -17.74 12.78 9.10
C PHE A 174 -17.69 14.15 9.80
N THR A 175 -16.83 15.05 9.34
CA THR A 175 -16.62 16.35 10.01
C THR A 175 -16.76 17.58 9.13
N ILE A 176 -16.88 17.44 7.80
CA ILE A 176 -16.81 18.57 6.84
C ILE A 176 -17.97 19.55 6.94
N SER A 177 -19.14 19.15 7.48
CA SER A 177 -20.30 20.02 7.58
C SER A 177 -19.94 21.36 8.24
N PRO A 178 -20.38 22.50 7.68
CA PRO A 178 -20.19 23.81 8.33
C PRO A 178 -20.75 23.86 9.76
N THR A 179 -21.77 23.03 10.04
CA THR A 179 -22.50 22.98 11.31
C THR A 179 -22.02 21.88 12.25
N SER A 180 -20.93 21.17 11.94
CA SER A 180 -20.41 20.08 12.76
C SER A 180 -19.79 20.53 14.10
N GLY A 181 -19.49 21.83 14.26
CA GLY A 181 -18.75 22.32 15.43
C GLY A 181 -17.26 21.95 15.47
N VAL A 182 -16.80 21.09 14.55
CA VAL A 182 -15.41 20.65 14.45
C VAL A 182 -14.53 21.75 13.87
N THR A 183 -13.32 21.93 14.38
CA THR A 183 -12.34 22.90 13.90
C THR A 183 -11.57 22.37 12.70
N ASN A 184 -10.98 21.18 12.83
CA ASN A 184 -10.19 20.51 11.77
C ASN A 184 -11.10 19.70 10.85
N LYS A 185 -12.01 20.41 10.14
CA LYS A 185 -13.01 19.79 9.27
C LYS A 185 -12.37 18.97 8.15
N GLY A 186 -12.82 17.73 7.98
CA GLY A 186 -12.36 16.83 6.92
C GLY A 186 -10.91 16.35 7.09
N LYS A 187 -10.36 16.40 8.31
CA LYS A 187 -8.99 16.04 8.63
C LYS A 187 -8.93 14.90 9.66
N PHE A 188 -7.79 14.18 9.71
CA PHE A 188 -7.53 13.17 10.73
C PHE A 188 -7.86 13.68 12.14
N LEU A 189 -7.32 14.84 12.49
CA LEU A 189 -7.51 15.44 13.81
C LEU A 189 -8.96 15.78 14.10
N GLY A 190 -9.75 16.13 13.09
CA GLY A 190 -11.16 16.46 13.26
C GLY A 190 -12.03 15.30 13.74
N VAL A 191 -11.62 14.06 13.42
CA VAL A 191 -12.36 12.85 13.84
C VAL A 191 -12.37 12.70 15.38
N VAL A 192 -11.32 13.17 16.04
CA VAL A 192 -11.10 12.97 17.48
C VAL A 192 -11.19 14.26 18.31
N GLU A 193 -11.71 15.35 17.74
CA GLU A 193 -12.04 16.54 18.51
C GLU A 193 -13.18 16.26 19.48
N GLU A 194 -12.97 16.61 20.76
CA GLU A 194 -13.96 16.44 21.83
C GLU A 194 -14.79 17.71 22.07
N GLY A 195 -15.97 17.56 22.64
CA GLY A 195 -16.86 18.67 23.02
C GLY A 195 -17.51 19.36 21.83
N THR A 196 -17.51 18.75 20.64
CA THR A 196 -18.10 19.32 19.44
C THR A 196 -19.61 19.14 19.40
N LEU A 197 -20.32 20.18 19.01
CA LEU A 197 -21.77 20.19 18.94
C LEU A 197 -22.27 20.74 17.62
N SER A 198 -23.38 20.21 17.15
CA SER A 198 -24.12 20.78 16.02
C SER A 198 -24.75 22.14 16.40
N VAL A 199 -25.27 22.87 15.43
CA VAL A 199 -26.01 24.12 15.68
C VAL A 199 -27.29 23.91 16.53
N ASN A 200 -27.78 22.67 16.61
CA ASN A 200 -28.94 22.28 17.42
C ASN A 200 -28.53 21.80 18.82
N GLY A 201 -27.23 21.72 19.13
CA GLY A 201 -26.73 21.24 20.40
C GLY A 201 -26.54 19.73 20.47
N ASP A 202 -26.69 18.99 19.35
CA ASP A 202 -26.43 17.56 19.31
C ASP A 202 -24.91 17.30 19.28
N ARG A 203 -24.44 16.22 19.91
CA ARG A 203 -23.04 15.79 19.85
C ARG A 203 -22.63 15.41 18.46
N THR A 204 -21.41 15.77 18.08
CA THR A 204 -20.80 15.46 16.78
C THR A 204 -19.42 14.85 17.01
N GLY A 205 -18.76 14.40 15.92
CA GLY A 205 -17.39 13.88 15.99
C GLY A 205 -17.24 12.72 16.96
N LEU A 206 -16.17 12.73 17.74
CA LEU A 206 -15.83 11.66 18.68
C LEU A 206 -16.93 11.45 19.76
N ASP A 207 -17.54 12.53 20.26
CA ASP A 207 -18.56 12.43 21.30
C ASP A 207 -19.85 11.76 20.79
N TYR A 208 -20.16 11.90 19.48
CA TYR A 208 -21.24 11.14 18.86
C TYR A 208 -20.92 9.64 18.81
N LEU A 209 -19.68 9.25 18.45
CA LEU A 209 -19.28 7.84 18.43
C LEU A 209 -19.34 7.22 19.85
N LYS A 210 -18.90 7.98 20.87
CA LYS A 210 -19.02 7.56 22.30
C LYS A 210 -20.48 7.35 22.70
N GLU A 211 -21.37 8.24 22.32
CA GLU A 211 -22.80 8.15 22.61
C GLU A 211 -23.47 6.98 21.89
N LEU A 212 -23.06 6.73 20.64
CA LEU A 212 -23.56 5.61 19.86
C LEU A 212 -23.13 4.25 20.43
N GLY A 213 -22.01 4.21 21.17
CA GLY A 213 -21.55 3.02 21.87
C GLY A 213 -20.95 1.95 20.98
N VAL A 214 -20.37 2.35 19.83
CA VAL A 214 -19.69 1.44 18.91
C VAL A 214 -18.37 0.95 19.48
N SER A 215 -18.00 -0.28 19.18
CA SER A 215 -16.72 -0.85 19.60
C SER A 215 -15.60 -0.60 18.59
N HIS A 216 -15.94 -0.39 17.31
CA HIS A 216 -15.04 -0.18 16.21
C HIS A 216 -15.55 0.91 15.26
N VAL A 217 -14.61 1.62 14.65
CA VAL A 217 -14.87 2.40 13.43
C VAL A 217 -14.14 1.76 12.27
N GLN A 218 -14.85 1.55 11.17
CA GLN A 218 -14.28 1.19 9.88
C GLN A 218 -14.12 2.46 9.07
N ILE A 219 -12.89 2.83 8.77
CA ILE A 219 -12.61 4.09 8.07
C ILE A 219 -12.36 3.78 6.60
N LEU A 220 -13.14 4.42 5.71
CA LEU A 220 -12.95 4.37 4.27
C LEU A 220 -11.49 4.66 3.91
N PRO A 221 -11.01 4.31 2.71
CA PRO A 221 -9.58 4.28 2.41
C PRO A 221 -8.82 5.52 2.90
N MET A 222 -7.81 5.26 3.73
CA MET A 222 -6.95 6.27 4.35
C MET A 222 -5.54 6.28 3.76
N ALA A 223 -5.20 5.30 2.92
CA ALA A 223 -3.96 5.30 2.15
C ALA A 223 -4.09 6.26 0.96
N ASP A 224 -2.94 6.74 0.50
CA ASP A 224 -2.80 7.75 -0.56
C ASP A 224 -3.50 7.33 -1.86
N PHE A 225 -4.43 8.15 -2.34
CA PHE A 225 -5.23 7.94 -3.54
C PHE A 225 -5.06 9.09 -4.55
N CYS A 226 -5.44 8.86 -5.82
CA CYS A 226 -4.93 9.62 -6.96
C CYS A 226 -5.67 10.91 -7.25
N THR A 227 -7.01 10.91 -7.17
CA THR A 227 -7.82 11.94 -7.83
C THR A 227 -8.24 13.11 -6.94
N VAL A 228 -7.52 13.34 -5.84
CA VAL A 228 -7.64 14.55 -5.03
C VAL A 228 -6.29 15.28 -5.01
N ASN A 229 -6.32 16.56 -5.32
CA ASN A 229 -5.16 17.41 -5.11
C ASN A 229 -5.03 17.71 -3.61
N GLU A 230 -4.07 17.11 -2.95
CA GLU A 230 -3.84 17.27 -1.50
C GLU A 230 -3.65 18.73 -1.07
N LEU A 231 -3.17 19.59 -1.97
CA LEU A 231 -2.97 21.03 -1.71
C LEU A 231 -4.27 21.83 -1.82
N LYS A 232 -5.31 21.22 -2.36
CA LYS A 232 -6.64 21.84 -2.59
C LYS A 232 -7.76 20.83 -2.31
N PRO A 233 -7.80 20.23 -1.12
CA PRO A 233 -8.63 19.07 -0.84
C PRO A 233 -10.14 19.34 -0.89
N LEU A 234 -10.56 20.62 -0.90
CA LEU A 234 -11.97 20.98 -0.99
C LEU A 234 -12.49 21.12 -2.43
N GLU A 235 -11.57 21.16 -3.42
CA GLU A 235 -11.97 21.31 -4.84
C GLU A 235 -12.45 19.98 -5.45
N GLN A 236 -12.14 18.84 -4.83
CA GLN A 236 -12.45 17.51 -5.34
C GLN A 236 -13.04 16.63 -4.24
N TYR A 237 -13.79 15.61 -4.65
CA TYR A 237 -14.39 14.65 -3.75
C TYR A 237 -14.03 13.23 -4.18
N ASN A 238 -13.58 12.41 -3.22
CA ASN A 238 -13.24 11.03 -3.48
C ASN A 238 -13.48 10.20 -2.21
N TRP A 239 -13.92 8.97 -2.38
CA TRP A 239 -14.01 7.98 -1.28
C TRP A 239 -12.69 7.28 -1.01
N GLY A 240 -11.69 7.40 -1.92
CA GLY A 240 -10.36 6.81 -1.76
C GLY A 240 -10.17 5.46 -2.47
N TYR A 241 -11.11 5.02 -3.30
CA TYR A 241 -11.00 3.74 -4.02
C TYR A 241 -10.27 3.86 -5.37
N ASP A 242 -9.26 4.72 -5.45
CA ASP A 242 -8.34 4.87 -6.58
C ASP A 242 -6.88 4.96 -6.10
N PRO A 243 -6.36 3.87 -5.48
CA PRO A 243 -5.11 3.88 -4.74
C PRO A 243 -3.90 4.21 -5.61
N GLN A 244 -2.95 4.96 -5.02
CA GLN A 244 -1.68 5.38 -5.61
C GLN A 244 -0.47 4.84 -4.83
N ASN A 245 -0.39 5.11 -3.52
CA ASN A 245 0.70 4.64 -2.66
C ASN A 245 0.12 3.90 -1.45
N PHE A 246 0.14 2.58 -1.49
CA PHE A 246 -0.53 1.74 -0.49
C PHE A 246 -0.02 1.87 0.95
N ASN A 247 1.22 2.36 1.15
CA ASN A 247 1.87 2.45 2.46
C ASN A 247 1.98 3.89 2.99
N VAL A 248 1.38 4.84 2.31
CA VAL A 248 1.43 6.27 2.67
C VAL A 248 0.05 6.72 3.13
N PRO A 249 -0.10 7.41 4.28
CA PRO A 249 -1.38 8.04 4.64
C PRO A 249 -1.79 9.12 3.64
N GLU A 250 -3.08 9.26 3.39
CA GLU A 250 -3.63 10.27 2.48
C GLU A 250 -3.34 11.71 2.96
N GLY A 251 -2.72 12.50 2.09
CA GLY A 251 -2.28 13.85 2.44
C GLY A 251 -3.39 14.89 2.51
N SER A 252 -4.51 14.68 1.80
CA SER A 252 -5.66 15.58 1.86
C SER A 252 -6.32 15.60 3.25
N TYR A 253 -6.12 14.55 4.06
CA TYR A 253 -6.61 14.46 5.43
C TYR A 253 -5.65 15.07 6.47
N ALA A 254 -4.43 15.42 6.08
CA ALA A 254 -3.48 16.12 6.95
C ALA A 254 -3.72 17.64 6.97
N THR A 255 -3.36 18.28 8.07
CA THR A 255 -3.43 19.76 8.18
C THR A 255 -2.36 20.45 7.34
N ASN A 256 -1.23 19.79 7.10
CA ASN A 256 -0.14 20.28 6.27
C ASN A 256 0.39 19.18 5.33
N PRO A 257 -0.11 19.06 4.10
CA PRO A 257 0.31 18.04 3.14
C PRO A 257 1.74 18.28 2.58
N TYR A 258 2.31 19.48 2.78
CA TYR A 258 3.69 19.77 2.35
C TYR A 258 4.76 19.06 3.21
N GLN A 259 4.40 18.63 4.41
CA GLN A 259 5.29 17.95 5.34
C GLN A 259 4.92 16.49 5.46
N PRO A 260 5.69 15.56 4.88
CA PRO A 260 5.35 14.13 4.83
C PRO A 260 5.12 13.49 6.20
N GLU A 261 5.83 13.93 7.23
CA GLU A 261 5.70 13.44 8.60
C GLU A 261 4.37 13.81 9.25
N VAL A 262 3.75 14.94 8.83
CA VAL A 262 2.50 15.43 9.44
C VAL A 262 1.36 14.48 9.19
N ARG A 263 1.19 13.94 7.96
CA ARG A 263 0.12 12.99 7.65
C ARG A 263 0.21 11.71 8.47
N ILE A 264 1.46 11.26 8.75
CA ILE A 264 1.71 10.05 9.54
C ILE A 264 1.41 10.32 11.02
N LEU A 265 1.91 11.43 11.56
CA LEU A 265 1.68 11.84 12.94
C LEU A 265 0.18 12.02 13.22
N GLU A 266 -0.52 12.80 12.39
CA GLU A 266 -1.94 13.10 12.60
C GLU A 266 -2.84 11.87 12.45
N MET A 267 -2.52 10.95 11.53
CA MET A 267 -3.22 9.65 11.46
C MET A 267 -3.02 8.83 12.73
N LYS A 268 -1.79 8.78 13.28
CA LYS A 268 -1.52 8.12 14.56
C LYS A 268 -2.22 8.83 15.73
N GLU A 269 -2.27 10.16 15.74
CA GLU A 269 -3.02 10.93 16.75
C GLU A 269 -4.53 10.64 16.70
N MET A 270 -5.09 10.51 15.51
CA MET A 270 -6.49 10.08 15.32
C MET A 270 -6.72 8.68 15.90
N ILE A 271 -5.86 7.72 15.58
CA ILE A 271 -5.98 6.35 16.08
C ILE A 271 -5.85 6.34 17.62
N GLN A 272 -4.84 7.05 18.15
CA GLN A 272 -4.69 7.16 19.61
C GLN A 272 -5.91 7.78 20.29
N GLY A 273 -6.48 8.84 19.71
CA GLY A 273 -7.69 9.47 20.26
C GLY A 273 -8.92 8.54 20.25
N LEU A 274 -9.06 7.72 19.22
CA LEU A 274 -10.09 6.68 19.16
C LEU A 274 -9.83 5.59 20.20
N HIS A 275 -8.59 5.12 20.34
CA HIS A 275 -8.20 4.15 21.36
C HIS A 275 -8.41 4.70 22.78
N ASP A 276 -8.08 5.96 23.06
CA ASP A 276 -8.32 6.61 24.36
C ASP A 276 -9.83 6.68 24.68
N ALA A 277 -10.67 6.70 23.64
CA ALA A 277 -12.14 6.60 23.78
C ALA A 277 -12.66 5.15 23.84
N GLY A 278 -11.80 4.14 23.79
CA GLY A 278 -12.17 2.73 23.81
C GLY A 278 -12.66 2.19 22.46
N ILE A 279 -12.46 2.95 21.37
CA ILE A 279 -12.93 2.62 20.01
C ILE A 279 -11.74 2.11 19.17
N ARG A 280 -11.87 0.94 18.57
CA ARG A 280 -10.88 0.30 17.72
C ARG A 280 -11.01 0.76 16.27
N VAL A 281 -9.92 0.66 15.52
CA VAL A 281 -9.85 1.15 14.13
C VAL A 281 -9.67 -0.01 13.15
N ILE A 282 -10.62 -0.14 12.21
CA ILE A 282 -10.54 -1.01 11.05
C ILE A 282 -10.19 -0.13 9.84
N MET A 283 -9.11 -0.47 9.14
CA MET A 283 -8.72 0.22 7.92
C MET A 283 -9.33 -0.47 6.70
N ASP A 284 -10.00 0.31 5.84
CA ASP A 284 -10.42 -0.14 4.53
C ASP A 284 -9.22 -0.15 3.59
N VAL A 285 -8.91 -1.32 3.01
CA VAL A 285 -7.72 -1.52 2.16
C VAL A 285 -8.11 -1.96 0.76
N VAL A 286 -7.51 -1.32 -0.24
CA VAL A 286 -7.87 -1.45 -1.65
C VAL A 286 -6.69 -2.07 -2.42
N TYR A 287 -6.29 -3.31 -2.10
CA TYR A 287 -5.20 -3.98 -2.80
C TYR A 287 -5.62 -4.65 -4.11
N ASN A 288 -6.92 -4.69 -4.40
CA ASN A 288 -7.48 -5.39 -5.54
C ASN A 288 -7.19 -4.72 -6.90
N HIS A 289 -6.90 -3.42 -6.92
CA HIS A 289 -6.56 -2.66 -8.13
C HIS A 289 -5.72 -1.42 -7.80
N VAL A 290 -5.33 -0.69 -8.84
CA VAL A 290 -4.73 0.65 -8.76
C VAL A 290 -5.45 1.60 -9.72
N TYR A 291 -5.33 2.91 -9.50
CA TYR A 291 -5.98 3.89 -10.37
C TYR A 291 -5.62 3.70 -11.84
N LEU A 292 -4.34 3.77 -12.19
CA LEU A 292 -3.84 3.56 -13.55
C LEU A 292 -2.56 2.71 -13.53
N PRO A 293 -2.61 1.43 -13.91
CA PRO A 293 -1.44 0.54 -13.87
C PRO A 293 -0.20 1.12 -14.52
N LYS A 294 -0.32 1.67 -15.73
CA LYS A 294 0.83 2.24 -16.48
C LYS A 294 1.54 3.39 -15.76
N LEU A 295 0.88 4.06 -14.82
CA LEU A 295 1.46 5.16 -14.04
C LEU A 295 1.91 4.70 -12.65
N HIS A 296 1.46 3.54 -12.20
CA HIS A 296 1.72 3.03 -10.86
C HIS A 296 3.15 2.51 -10.71
N ALA A 297 3.72 2.70 -9.51
CA ALA A 297 5.10 2.32 -9.19
C ALA A 297 5.37 0.82 -9.41
N LEU A 298 4.44 -0.06 -9.07
CA LEU A 298 4.57 -1.50 -9.27
C LEU A 298 4.81 -1.85 -10.75
N GLU A 299 3.97 -1.36 -11.66
CA GLU A 299 4.10 -1.62 -13.10
C GLU A 299 5.36 -0.97 -13.68
N LYS A 300 5.71 0.24 -13.24
CA LYS A 300 6.93 0.92 -13.67
C LYS A 300 8.20 0.19 -13.23
N THR A 301 8.13 -0.56 -12.12
CA THR A 301 9.27 -1.27 -11.56
C THR A 301 9.49 -2.63 -12.23
N VAL A 302 8.42 -3.41 -12.40
CA VAL A 302 8.45 -4.71 -13.06
C VAL A 302 7.24 -4.84 -14.00
N PRO A 303 7.37 -4.31 -15.23
CA PRO A 303 6.27 -4.32 -16.19
C PRO A 303 5.70 -5.72 -16.43
N GLY A 304 4.36 -5.82 -16.38
CA GLY A 304 3.61 -7.05 -16.64
C GLY A 304 3.57 -8.05 -15.50
N TYR A 305 4.15 -7.76 -14.31
CA TYR A 305 4.20 -8.72 -13.21
C TYR A 305 3.01 -8.62 -12.25
N TYR A 306 2.68 -7.43 -11.77
CA TYR A 306 1.79 -7.23 -10.62
C TYR A 306 0.30 -7.26 -10.94
N PHE A 307 -0.04 -7.16 -12.23
CA PHE A 307 -1.43 -7.12 -12.68
C PHE A 307 -1.81 -8.38 -13.43
N ARG A 308 -2.99 -8.92 -13.09
CA ARG A 308 -3.53 -10.14 -13.70
C ARG A 308 -3.93 -9.89 -15.14
N LYS A 309 -3.62 -10.86 -16.01
CA LYS A 309 -3.94 -10.79 -17.43
C LYS A 309 -4.87 -11.92 -17.87
N ASN A 310 -5.63 -11.64 -18.90
CA ASN A 310 -6.41 -12.60 -19.67
C ASN A 310 -5.49 -13.37 -20.64
N ALA A 311 -5.99 -14.45 -21.22
CA ALA A 311 -5.23 -15.27 -22.17
C ALA A 311 -4.84 -14.51 -23.45
N ASP A 312 -5.56 -13.43 -23.79
CA ASP A 312 -5.28 -12.55 -24.93
C ASP A 312 -4.26 -11.42 -24.62
N GLY A 313 -3.67 -11.42 -23.40
CA GLY A 313 -2.72 -10.41 -22.95
C GLY A 313 -3.34 -9.12 -22.40
N THR A 314 -4.65 -8.94 -22.47
CA THR A 314 -5.33 -7.79 -21.86
C THR A 314 -5.35 -7.92 -20.34
N LEU A 315 -5.49 -6.79 -19.62
CA LEU A 315 -5.65 -6.83 -18.17
C LEU A 315 -6.99 -7.47 -17.78
N SER A 316 -6.98 -8.35 -16.76
CA SER A 316 -8.19 -8.79 -16.08
C SER A 316 -8.90 -7.60 -15.45
N ASN A 317 -10.23 -7.57 -15.50
CA ASN A 317 -11.05 -6.47 -15.03
C ASN A 317 -12.26 -6.97 -14.22
N GLY A 318 -12.02 -7.86 -13.28
CA GLY A 318 -13.04 -8.33 -12.34
C GLY A 318 -13.50 -7.23 -11.38
N THR A 319 -12.64 -6.26 -11.09
CA THR A 319 -12.96 -5.07 -10.30
C THR A 319 -13.94 -4.11 -11.01
N GLY A 320 -14.02 -4.16 -12.35
CA GLY A 320 -14.81 -3.21 -13.14
C GLY A 320 -14.15 -1.83 -13.36
N VAL A 321 -12.95 -1.60 -12.80
CA VAL A 321 -12.22 -0.33 -12.90
C VAL A 321 -10.96 -0.39 -13.77
N GLY A 322 -10.83 -1.46 -14.56
CA GLY A 322 -9.82 -1.57 -15.62
C GLY A 322 -8.62 -2.43 -15.29
N ASN A 323 -8.46 -2.90 -14.07
CA ASN A 323 -7.36 -3.79 -13.70
C ASN A 323 -7.65 -4.58 -12.41
N ASP A 324 -7.05 -5.76 -12.32
CA ASP A 324 -6.99 -6.60 -11.12
C ASP A 324 -5.53 -6.82 -10.74
N THR A 325 -5.19 -6.70 -9.46
CA THR A 325 -3.86 -7.12 -9.00
C THR A 325 -3.76 -8.64 -8.95
N ALA A 326 -2.56 -9.17 -9.20
CA ALA A 326 -2.29 -10.60 -9.25
C ALA A 326 -1.76 -11.09 -7.89
N SER A 327 -2.65 -11.16 -6.88
CA SER A 327 -2.29 -11.56 -5.50
C SER A 327 -1.69 -12.96 -5.41
N GLU A 328 -2.03 -13.85 -6.34
CA GLU A 328 -1.48 -15.19 -6.48
C GLU A 328 0.02 -15.21 -6.80
N ARG A 329 0.59 -14.08 -7.26
CA ARG A 329 2.02 -13.96 -7.53
C ARG A 329 2.80 -13.65 -6.27
N TYR A 330 3.92 -14.34 -6.10
CA TYR A 330 4.72 -14.28 -4.88
C TYR A 330 5.04 -12.86 -4.40
N MET A 331 5.57 -11.99 -5.28
CA MET A 331 5.96 -10.64 -4.87
C MET A 331 4.78 -9.68 -4.72
N MET A 332 3.63 -9.94 -5.34
CA MET A 332 2.40 -9.18 -5.04
C MET A 332 1.82 -9.59 -3.69
N ARG A 333 1.74 -10.89 -3.41
CA ARG A 333 1.34 -11.42 -2.10
C ARG A 333 2.22 -10.87 -0.99
N LYS A 334 3.56 -10.98 -1.17
CA LYS A 334 4.53 -10.39 -0.23
C LYS A 334 4.27 -8.90 -0.01
N TYR A 335 4.04 -8.14 -1.09
CA TYR A 335 3.77 -6.70 -0.99
C TYR A 335 2.53 -6.41 -0.13
N ILE A 336 1.44 -7.15 -0.33
CA ILE A 336 0.20 -7.01 0.46
C ILE A 336 0.47 -7.35 1.93
N ILE A 337 1.16 -8.46 2.21
CA ILE A 337 1.48 -8.89 3.57
C ILE A 337 2.40 -7.87 4.28
N ASP A 338 3.43 -7.38 3.60
CA ASP A 338 4.34 -6.36 4.13
C ASP A 338 3.57 -5.07 4.47
N SER A 339 2.67 -4.64 3.58
CA SER A 339 1.84 -3.45 3.76
C SER A 339 0.88 -3.59 4.94
N ILE A 340 0.11 -4.68 5.01
CA ILE A 340 -0.80 -4.96 6.14
C ILE A 340 -0.03 -5.02 7.46
N THR A 341 1.12 -5.69 7.48
CA THR A 341 1.98 -5.80 8.64
C THR A 341 2.51 -4.43 9.08
N TYR A 342 2.88 -3.58 8.12
CA TYR A 342 3.30 -2.21 8.38
C TYR A 342 2.19 -1.40 9.07
N TRP A 343 0.97 -1.41 8.53
CA TRP A 343 -0.17 -0.72 9.11
C TRP A 343 -0.52 -1.26 10.52
N ALA A 344 -0.53 -2.59 10.68
CA ALA A 344 -0.80 -3.21 11.97
C ALA A 344 0.23 -2.81 13.04
N LYS A 345 1.53 -2.84 12.72
CA LYS A 345 2.62 -2.58 13.68
C LYS A 345 2.83 -1.10 13.98
N ASN A 346 2.82 -0.25 12.94
CA ASN A 346 3.22 1.14 13.09
C ASN A 346 2.06 2.09 13.40
N PHE A 347 0.81 1.67 13.11
CA PHE A 347 -0.39 2.47 13.36
C PHE A 347 -1.36 1.80 14.34
N HIS A 348 -1.04 0.61 14.85
CA HIS A 348 -1.89 -0.13 15.78
C HIS A 348 -3.30 -0.41 15.24
N MET A 349 -3.42 -0.69 13.92
CA MET A 349 -4.71 -1.03 13.33
C MET A 349 -5.29 -2.28 13.96
N ASP A 350 -6.56 -2.22 14.37
CA ASP A 350 -7.27 -3.31 15.05
C ASP A 350 -8.03 -4.22 14.10
N GLY A 351 -8.09 -3.84 12.83
CA GLY A 351 -8.69 -4.65 11.78
C GLY A 351 -8.44 -4.10 10.39
N PHE A 352 -8.75 -4.95 9.39
CA PHE A 352 -8.66 -4.62 7.97
C PHE A 352 -9.91 -5.12 7.25
N ARG A 353 -10.55 -4.20 6.50
CA ARG A 353 -11.62 -4.52 5.58
C ARG A 353 -11.06 -4.54 4.17
N PHE A 354 -11.15 -5.68 3.51
CA PHE A 354 -10.68 -5.84 2.13
C PHE A 354 -11.79 -5.48 1.15
N ASP A 355 -11.60 -4.36 0.47
CA ASP A 355 -12.41 -3.98 -0.68
C ASP A 355 -12.32 -5.05 -1.76
N LEU A 356 -13.46 -5.45 -2.35
CA LEU A 356 -13.54 -6.47 -3.40
C LEU A 356 -12.64 -7.68 -3.12
N MET A 357 -12.70 -8.24 -1.91
CA MET A 357 -11.84 -9.33 -1.44
C MET A 357 -11.83 -10.53 -2.41
N GLY A 358 -12.94 -10.77 -3.11
CA GLY A 358 -13.07 -11.84 -4.10
C GLY A 358 -12.16 -11.73 -5.33
N ILE A 359 -11.44 -10.61 -5.49
CA ILE A 359 -10.38 -10.45 -6.49
C ILE A 359 -9.09 -11.16 -6.04
N HIS A 360 -8.85 -11.25 -4.73
CA HIS A 360 -7.68 -11.93 -4.18
C HIS A 360 -7.86 -13.45 -4.16
N ASP A 361 -6.76 -14.16 -3.97
CA ASP A 361 -6.76 -15.61 -3.82
C ASP A 361 -6.81 -16.02 -2.34
N VAL A 362 -7.33 -17.23 -2.11
CA VAL A 362 -7.48 -17.84 -0.76
C VAL A 362 -6.16 -17.94 -0.02
N GLU A 363 -5.07 -18.28 -0.72
CA GLU A 363 -3.75 -18.45 -0.10
C GLU A 363 -3.23 -17.11 0.43
N THR A 364 -3.38 -16.04 -0.34
CA THR A 364 -3.02 -14.68 0.10
C THR A 364 -3.78 -14.29 1.36
N MET A 365 -5.09 -14.53 1.44
CA MET A 365 -5.87 -14.20 2.64
C MET A 365 -5.45 -15.01 3.85
N ASN A 366 -5.12 -16.29 3.67
CA ASN A 366 -4.62 -17.14 4.74
C ASN A 366 -3.24 -16.69 5.24
N GLU A 367 -2.32 -16.34 4.34
CA GLU A 367 -0.99 -15.82 4.74
C GLU A 367 -1.09 -14.46 5.44
N ILE A 368 -2.01 -13.59 5.03
CA ILE A 368 -2.33 -12.34 5.75
C ILE A 368 -2.81 -12.66 7.16
N ARG A 369 -3.74 -13.62 7.32
CA ARG A 369 -4.22 -14.01 8.65
C ARG A 369 -3.10 -14.51 9.55
N ILE A 370 -2.22 -15.37 9.03
CA ILE A 370 -1.04 -15.88 9.76
C ILE A 370 -0.11 -14.72 10.16
N ALA A 371 0.17 -13.80 9.27
CA ALA A 371 1.05 -12.66 9.55
C ALA A 371 0.47 -11.71 10.62
N LEU A 372 -0.84 -11.50 10.61
CA LEU A 372 -1.53 -10.69 11.61
C LEU A 372 -1.63 -11.42 12.96
N ASP A 373 -1.88 -12.72 12.98
CA ASP A 373 -1.88 -13.54 14.20
C ASP A 373 -0.54 -13.50 14.92
N ALA A 374 0.56 -13.42 14.18
CA ALA A 374 1.89 -13.26 14.76
C ALA A 374 2.13 -11.89 15.42
N ILE A 375 1.30 -10.89 15.12
CA ILE A 375 1.32 -9.56 15.74
C ILE A 375 0.33 -9.54 16.90
N ASP A 376 -0.93 -9.82 16.61
CA ASP A 376 -2.05 -9.85 17.56
C ASP A 376 -3.23 -10.64 16.94
N PRO A 377 -3.59 -11.81 17.48
CA PRO A 377 -4.67 -12.63 16.93
C PRO A 377 -6.06 -11.99 17.05
N SER A 378 -6.21 -10.91 17.80
CA SER A 378 -7.46 -10.17 17.90
C SER A 378 -7.71 -9.20 16.74
N ILE A 379 -6.74 -8.98 15.86
CA ILE A 379 -6.91 -8.13 14.68
C ILE A 379 -7.98 -8.74 13.78
N ILE A 380 -9.05 -8.00 13.52
CA ILE A 380 -10.17 -8.45 12.68
C ILE A 380 -9.76 -8.39 11.20
N VAL A 381 -10.08 -9.45 10.45
CA VAL A 381 -10.01 -9.44 8.98
C VAL A 381 -11.38 -9.73 8.44
N LEU A 382 -11.90 -8.82 7.63
CA LEU A 382 -13.19 -8.96 6.95
C LEU A 382 -13.11 -8.40 5.54
N GLY A 383 -14.05 -8.77 4.66
CA GLY A 383 -14.04 -8.22 3.32
C GLY A 383 -15.24 -8.61 2.45
N GLU A 384 -15.28 -8.02 1.29
CA GLU A 384 -16.29 -8.24 0.26
C GLU A 384 -15.95 -9.48 -0.56
N GLY A 385 -16.40 -10.65 -0.07
CA GLY A 385 -16.19 -11.93 -0.73
C GLY A 385 -17.13 -12.20 -1.90
N TRP A 386 -17.39 -11.19 -2.75
CA TRP A 386 -18.24 -11.32 -3.93
C TRP A 386 -17.56 -12.13 -5.03
N ASN A 387 -18.32 -12.99 -5.73
CA ASN A 387 -17.79 -13.76 -6.85
C ASN A 387 -17.70 -12.90 -8.12
N LEU A 388 -16.64 -12.12 -8.21
CA LEU A 388 -16.35 -11.23 -9.32
C LEU A 388 -15.71 -11.97 -10.51
N ASN A 389 -15.83 -11.38 -11.70
CA ASN A 389 -15.32 -11.99 -12.94
C ASN A 389 -13.81 -11.70 -13.16
N THR A 390 -12.99 -12.04 -12.16
CA THR A 390 -11.53 -12.00 -12.28
C THR A 390 -10.99 -13.30 -12.86
N ASN A 391 -9.84 -13.24 -13.55
CA ASN A 391 -9.20 -14.39 -14.17
C ASN A 391 -8.44 -15.26 -13.15
N LEU A 392 -9.18 -15.79 -12.18
CA LEU A 392 -8.73 -16.82 -11.22
C LEU A 392 -9.67 -18.03 -11.29
N PRO A 393 -9.17 -19.27 -11.06
CA PRO A 393 -10.02 -20.43 -10.87
C PRO A 393 -11.03 -20.17 -9.74
N PRO A 394 -12.32 -20.57 -9.88
CA PRO A 394 -13.33 -20.34 -8.84
C PRO A 394 -12.95 -20.90 -7.47
N SER A 395 -12.20 -22.01 -7.42
CA SER A 395 -11.72 -22.63 -6.18
C SER A 395 -10.59 -21.85 -5.49
N GLU A 396 -9.96 -20.91 -6.19
CA GLU A 396 -8.85 -20.11 -5.64
C GLU A 396 -9.27 -18.71 -5.18
N LYS A 397 -10.46 -18.25 -5.60
CA LYS A 397 -10.97 -16.92 -5.25
C LYS A 397 -11.31 -16.80 -3.75
N ALA A 398 -10.98 -15.68 -3.14
CA ALA A 398 -11.35 -15.35 -1.75
C ALA A 398 -12.81 -14.91 -1.63
N VAL A 399 -13.73 -15.77 -2.03
CA VAL A 399 -15.18 -15.53 -2.06
C VAL A 399 -15.92 -16.26 -0.95
N GLN A 400 -17.15 -15.84 -0.66
CA GLN A 400 -18.01 -16.46 0.37
C GLN A 400 -18.15 -17.99 0.19
N GLN A 401 -18.21 -18.48 -1.05
CA GLN A 401 -18.30 -19.91 -1.35
C GLN A 401 -17.09 -20.72 -0.90
N ASN A 402 -15.95 -20.08 -0.68
CA ASN A 402 -14.70 -20.68 -0.22
C ASN A 402 -14.36 -20.26 1.24
N ALA A 403 -15.33 -19.74 2.01
CA ALA A 403 -15.10 -19.22 3.36
C ALA A 403 -14.57 -20.28 4.33
N ASP A 404 -14.95 -21.55 4.17
CA ASP A 404 -14.45 -22.68 4.94
C ASP A 404 -12.93 -22.91 4.78
N ARG A 405 -12.33 -22.38 3.73
CA ARG A 405 -10.90 -22.45 3.44
C ARG A 405 -10.12 -21.24 3.97
N MET A 406 -10.80 -20.25 4.55
CA MET A 406 -10.21 -19.01 5.07
C MET A 406 -10.61 -18.79 6.54
N PRO A 407 -10.18 -19.69 7.47
CA PRO A 407 -10.53 -19.54 8.88
C PRO A 407 -10.01 -18.22 9.45
N GLY A 408 -10.85 -17.51 10.21
CA GLY A 408 -10.51 -16.21 10.80
C GLY A 408 -10.65 -15.02 9.85
N VAL A 409 -11.23 -15.22 8.65
CA VAL A 409 -11.59 -14.16 7.72
C VAL A 409 -13.11 -14.08 7.63
N ALA A 410 -13.67 -12.92 8.00
CA ALA A 410 -15.11 -12.67 7.91
C ALA A 410 -15.51 -12.12 6.55
N HIS A 411 -16.76 -12.33 6.19
CA HIS A 411 -17.33 -11.88 4.92
C HIS A 411 -18.56 -11.01 5.18
N PHE A 412 -18.72 -9.95 4.36
CA PHE A 412 -20.01 -9.28 4.28
C PHE A 412 -21.07 -10.26 3.79
N ASN A 413 -22.29 -10.12 4.32
CA ASN A 413 -23.43 -10.93 3.97
C ASN A 413 -24.60 -10.01 3.63
N ASP A 414 -25.18 -10.20 2.45
CA ASP A 414 -26.31 -9.46 1.91
C ASP A 414 -27.60 -10.32 1.79
N ALA A 415 -27.58 -11.53 2.36
CA ALA A 415 -28.69 -12.49 2.31
C ALA A 415 -29.71 -12.30 3.44
#